data_d1a84e83e56049ca25356c34305b7a35
#
_entry.id   d1a84e83e56049ca25356c34305b7a35
#
_cell.length_a   1.000
_cell.length_b   1.000
_cell.length_c   1.000
_cell.angle_alpha   90.00
_cell.angle_beta   90.00
_cell.angle_gamma   90.00
#
_symmetry.space_group_name_H-M   'P 1'
#
loop_
_entity.id
_entity.type
_entity.pdbx_description
1 polymer ?
#
loop_
_entity_poly.entity_id
_entity_poly.type
_entity_poly.pdbx_seq_one_letter_code
_entity_poly.pdbx_strand_id
1 'polypeptide(L)'
;MNYPTTSFPARSGAARPGEPAARAKTFPEKLGLGAGQLGLDQPPSTYRGRSPEKESAEILSIAARAGISVLDAQVSFGQAETTIGRIMPRPCPFRVTIKAGRCDRGPDYIEDEARAALRRLRLDKADAIMVQAAGDLFGQHGEAVWDRLRTLRDEGLFRAVGVSCFASDDPVGLTRRFKPDIIQAPVSLLDQRLIVSGALAEIAGMGVEVHLRSIFLQGLLFLPPDRMPTALKGASGPLSRVRRMIAEGRSDPLQAALGFALSRPEASSVIVGVASAAELQAVIAAAASPPPDLDWDEMALEDPAPLADKGWAAA
;
A
#
# COMPACT_ATOMS: atom_id res chain seq x y z
N MET A 1 -5.91 -35.65 -4.41
CA MET A 1 -5.54 -34.81 -5.59
C MET A 1 -4.36 -33.93 -5.16
N ASN A 2 -3.18 -34.24 -5.69
CA ASN A 2 -1.94 -33.52 -5.31
C ASN A 2 -1.93 -32.15 -6.02
N TYR A 3 -2.06 -31.07 -5.26
CA TYR A 3 -1.78 -29.73 -5.77
C TYR A 3 -0.27 -29.53 -5.84
N PRO A 4 0.24 -28.90 -6.92
CA PRO A 4 1.67 -28.60 -7.00
C PRO A 4 2.04 -27.59 -5.89
N THR A 5 2.98 -27.96 -5.05
CA THR A 5 3.62 -27.08 -4.07
C THR A 5 4.41 -26.00 -4.81
N THR A 6 3.86 -24.80 -4.93
CA THR A 6 4.64 -23.64 -5.32
C THR A 6 5.60 -23.29 -4.17
N SER A 7 6.87 -23.62 -4.34
CA SER A 7 7.93 -23.17 -3.43
C SER A 7 8.10 -21.64 -3.54
N PHE A 8 8.19 -20.94 -2.42
CA PHE A 8 8.65 -19.56 -2.44
C PHE A 8 10.10 -19.54 -2.90
N PRO A 9 10.51 -18.60 -3.78
CA PRO A 9 11.92 -18.37 -4.01
C PRO A 9 12.60 -18.03 -2.68
N ALA A 10 13.81 -18.54 -2.48
CA ALA A 10 14.62 -18.30 -1.31
C ALA A 10 14.81 -16.80 -1.06
N ARG A 11 14.94 -16.39 0.21
CA ARG A 11 15.22 -15.01 0.62
C ARG A 11 16.30 -14.40 -0.27
N SER A 12 16.07 -13.22 -0.82
CA SER A 12 17.14 -12.35 -1.29
C SER A 12 17.87 -11.80 -0.05
N GLY A 13 18.75 -12.61 0.51
CA GLY A 13 19.81 -12.13 1.40
C GLY A 13 20.71 -11.18 0.61
N ALA A 14 21.47 -10.36 1.32
CA ALA A 14 22.44 -9.43 0.72
C ALA A 14 23.11 -10.08 -0.50
N ALA A 15 23.10 -9.37 -1.63
CA ALA A 15 23.59 -9.85 -2.91
C ALA A 15 24.98 -10.48 -2.72
N ARG A 16 25.13 -11.72 -3.16
CA ARG A 16 26.43 -12.37 -3.15
C ARG A 16 27.33 -11.65 -4.17
N PRO A 17 28.65 -11.45 -3.88
CA PRO A 17 29.56 -10.89 -4.85
C PRO A 17 29.50 -11.70 -6.15
N GLY A 18 29.01 -11.08 -7.25
CA GLY A 18 28.90 -11.72 -8.57
C GLY A 18 27.45 -11.99 -9.05
N GLU A 19 26.40 -11.77 -8.24
CA GLU A 19 25.02 -11.80 -8.76
C GLU A 19 24.75 -10.48 -9.54
N PRO A 20 24.13 -10.57 -10.74
CA PRO A 20 23.72 -9.38 -11.45
C PRO A 20 22.77 -8.57 -10.59
N ALA A 21 23.01 -7.27 -10.47
CA ALA A 21 22.11 -6.36 -9.74
C ALA A 21 20.67 -6.62 -10.16
N ALA A 22 19.76 -6.78 -9.18
CA ALA A 22 18.36 -7.04 -9.45
C ALA A 22 17.86 -5.98 -10.45
N ARG A 23 17.33 -6.44 -11.60
CA ARG A 23 16.79 -5.56 -12.64
C ARG A 23 15.80 -4.59 -12.01
N ALA A 24 15.98 -3.29 -12.25
CA ALA A 24 15.01 -2.29 -11.81
C ALA A 24 13.62 -2.68 -12.33
N LYS A 25 12.63 -2.75 -11.41
CA LYS A 25 11.25 -3.08 -11.77
C LYS A 25 10.72 -2.05 -12.76
N THR A 26 9.99 -2.52 -13.78
CA THR A 26 9.25 -1.63 -14.69
C THR A 26 8.06 -1.00 -13.95
N PHE A 27 7.50 0.08 -14.47
CA PHE A 27 6.40 0.78 -13.81
C PHE A 27 5.20 -0.12 -13.48
N PRO A 28 4.68 -0.99 -14.38
CA PRO A 28 3.61 -1.91 -14.01
C PRO A 28 3.99 -2.86 -12.86
N GLU A 29 5.24 -3.33 -12.82
CA GLU A 29 5.72 -4.24 -11.77
C GLU A 29 5.82 -3.57 -10.39
N LYS A 30 5.95 -2.24 -10.34
CA LYS A 30 5.92 -1.45 -9.10
C LYS A 30 4.50 -1.19 -8.61
N LEU A 31 3.46 -1.31 -9.45
CA LEU A 31 2.09 -1.09 -9.00
C LEU A 31 1.63 -2.23 -8.08
N GLY A 32 0.93 -1.84 -7.03
CA GLY A 32 0.16 -2.71 -6.17
C GLY A 32 -1.30 -2.25 -6.11
N LEU A 33 -2.22 -3.20 -6.00
CA LEU A 33 -3.65 -2.94 -5.89
C LEU A 33 -4.10 -3.03 -4.44
N GLY A 34 -4.67 -1.96 -3.89
CA GLY A 34 -5.35 -1.95 -2.59
C GLY A 34 -6.77 -2.48 -2.70
N ALA A 35 -7.16 -3.38 -1.81
CA ALA A 35 -8.46 -4.03 -1.83
C ALA A 35 -9.59 -3.22 -1.15
N GLY A 36 -9.33 -1.98 -0.73
CA GLY A 36 -10.26 -1.19 0.07
C GLY A 36 -11.67 -1.11 -0.50
N GLN A 37 -11.80 -0.80 -1.79
CA GLN A 37 -13.10 -0.67 -2.46
C GLN A 37 -13.79 -2.01 -2.72
N LEU A 38 -13.07 -3.13 -2.69
CA LEU A 38 -13.62 -4.47 -2.94
C LEU A 38 -14.42 -5.02 -1.75
N GLY A 39 -14.37 -4.38 -0.58
CA GLY A 39 -14.98 -4.90 0.63
C GLY A 39 -15.54 -3.88 1.62
N LEU A 40 -15.37 -2.59 1.38
CA LEU A 40 -15.93 -1.55 2.26
C LEU A 40 -17.41 -1.39 2.04
N ASP A 41 -18.20 -1.51 3.12
CA ASP A 41 -19.64 -1.23 3.08
C ASP A 41 -19.94 0.28 3.12
N GLN A 42 -19.02 1.07 3.67
CA GLN A 42 -19.05 2.54 3.66
C GLN A 42 -17.69 3.07 3.18
N PRO A 43 -17.64 3.78 2.05
CA PRO A 43 -16.41 4.37 1.57
C PRO A 43 -16.02 5.59 2.43
N PRO A 44 -14.73 5.95 2.48
CA PRO A 44 -14.35 7.32 2.81
C PRO A 44 -15.11 8.30 1.91
N SER A 45 -15.39 9.48 2.40
CA SER A 45 -16.28 10.51 1.79
C SER A 45 -15.99 10.85 0.32
N THR A 46 -14.86 10.41 -0.22
CA THR A 46 -14.41 10.67 -1.58
C THR A 46 -14.62 9.50 -2.56
N TYR A 47 -15.01 8.30 -2.09
CA TYR A 47 -15.14 7.10 -2.92
C TYR A 47 -16.59 6.68 -3.15
N ARG A 48 -16.86 6.03 -4.28
CA ARG A 48 -18.19 5.58 -4.74
C ARG A 48 -18.64 4.24 -4.13
N GLY A 49 -18.49 3.99 -2.87
CA GLY A 49 -18.99 2.76 -2.28
C GLY A 49 -18.26 1.47 -2.74
N ARG A 50 -18.79 0.33 -2.30
CA ARG A 50 -18.27 -0.99 -2.66
C ARG A 50 -18.50 -1.28 -4.13
N SER A 51 -17.44 -1.72 -4.82
CA SER A 51 -17.57 -2.20 -6.20
C SER A 51 -18.41 -3.48 -6.23
N PRO A 52 -19.37 -3.60 -7.18
CA PRO A 52 -20.08 -4.86 -7.41
C PRO A 52 -19.09 -6.02 -7.64
N GLU A 53 -19.47 -7.23 -7.27
CA GLU A 53 -18.58 -8.40 -7.41
C GLU A 53 -18.07 -8.60 -8.84
N LYS A 54 -18.92 -8.38 -9.84
CA LYS A 54 -18.54 -8.43 -11.25
C LYS A 54 -17.46 -7.41 -11.59
N GLU A 55 -17.61 -6.17 -11.13
CA GLU A 55 -16.63 -5.10 -11.29
C GLU A 55 -15.32 -5.44 -10.58
N SER A 56 -15.42 -5.96 -9.35
CA SER A 56 -14.24 -6.40 -8.58
C SER A 56 -13.47 -7.53 -9.29
N ALA A 57 -14.19 -8.48 -9.91
CA ALA A 57 -13.57 -9.55 -10.70
C ALA A 57 -12.86 -8.99 -11.95
N GLU A 58 -13.47 -8.01 -12.62
CA GLU A 58 -12.88 -7.34 -13.76
C GLU A 58 -11.62 -6.56 -13.37
N ILE A 59 -11.65 -5.82 -12.26
CA ILE A 59 -10.49 -5.14 -11.69
C ILE A 59 -9.33 -6.12 -11.47
N LEU A 60 -9.57 -7.25 -10.79
CA LEU A 60 -8.52 -8.25 -10.54
C LEU A 60 -7.99 -8.87 -11.84
N SER A 61 -8.86 -9.11 -12.81
CA SER A 61 -8.48 -9.64 -14.12
C SER A 61 -7.59 -8.66 -14.89
N ILE A 62 -7.94 -7.36 -14.91
CA ILE A 62 -7.14 -6.32 -15.55
C ILE A 62 -5.80 -6.18 -14.83
N ALA A 63 -5.79 -6.14 -13.50
CA ALA A 63 -4.56 -6.05 -12.70
C ALA A 63 -3.60 -7.20 -13.01
N ALA A 64 -4.10 -8.44 -13.09
CA ALA A 64 -3.32 -9.61 -13.43
C ALA A 64 -2.70 -9.53 -14.83
N ARG A 65 -3.51 -9.15 -15.84
CA ARG A 65 -3.03 -8.99 -17.23
C ARG A 65 -2.01 -7.86 -17.38
N ALA A 66 -2.13 -6.80 -16.58
CA ALA A 66 -1.20 -5.67 -16.60
C ALA A 66 0.12 -5.95 -15.86
N GLY A 67 0.25 -7.11 -15.18
CA GLY A 67 1.46 -7.44 -14.44
C GLY A 67 1.57 -6.75 -13.08
N ILE A 68 0.46 -6.23 -12.53
CA ILE A 68 0.42 -5.73 -11.15
C ILE A 68 0.71 -6.90 -10.22
N SER A 69 1.77 -6.76 -9.39
CA SER A 69 2.30 -7.91 -8.66
C SER A 69 1.80 -8.01 -7.22
N VAL A 70 1.41 -6.90 -6.58
CA VAL A 70 1.00 -6.86 -5.17
C VAL A 70 -0.50 -6.64 -5.06
N LEU A 71 -1.16 -7.44 -4.21
CA LEU A 71 -2.54 -7.23 -3.78
C LEU A 71 -2.56 -7.00 -2.26
N ASP A 72 -2.88 -5.77 -1.84
CA ASP A 72 -2.95 -5.39 -0.43
C ASP A 72 -4.37 -5.60 0.11
N ALA A 73 -4.57 -6.69 0.86
CA ALA A 73 -5.81 -7.04 1.53
C ALA A 73 -5.75 -6.71 3.02
N GLN A 74 -6.90 -6.41 3.62
CA GLN A 74 -6.98 -5.99 5.02
C GLN A 74 -8.29 -6.45 5.64
N VAL A 75 -8.23 -7.01 6.85
CA VAL A 75 -9.42 -7.48 7.61
C VAL A 75 -10.43 -6.37 7.83
N SER A 76 -9.98 -5.14 8.09
CA SER A 76 -10.86 -3.99 8.31
C SER A 76 -11.62 -3.54 7.05
N PHE A 77 -11.36 -4.11 5.89
CA PHE A 77 -12.12 -3.84 4.67
C PHE A 77 -13.38 -4.74 4.54
N GLY A 78 -14.02 -5.06 5.66
CA GLY A 78 -15.27 -5.79 5.68
C GLY A 78 -15.17 -7.16 5.04
N GLN A 79 -15.85 -7.39 3.90
CA GLN A 79 -15.86 -8.67 3.19
C GLN A 79 -14.80 -8.79 2.08
N ALA A 80 -13.83 -7.88 2.03
CA ALA A 80 -12.83 -7.85 0.94
C ALA A 80 -12.14 -9.21 0.73
N GLU A 81 -11.62 -9.82 1.79
CA GLU A 81 -10.91 -11.10 1.70
C GLU A 81 -11.81 -12.22 1.17
N THR A 82 -13.06 -12.31 1.65
CA THR A 82 -14.03 -13.31 1.17
C THR A 82 -14.37 -13.08 -0.29
N THR A 83 -14.62 -11.86 -0.69
CA THR A 83 -14.89 -11.48 -2.08
C THR A 83 -13.72 -11.81 -2.97
N ILE A 84 -12.52 -11.36 -2.60
CA ILE A 84 -11.28 -11.65 -3.33
C ILE A 84 -11.07 -13.16 -3.45
N GLY A 85 -11.26 -13.92 -2.37
CA GLY A 85 -11.09 -15.38 -2.37
C GLY A 85 -12.03 -16.10 -3.35
N ARG A 86 -13.22 -15.53 -3.65
CA ARG A 86 -14.14 -16.08 -4.65
C ARG A 86 -13.76 -15.74 -6.08
N ILE A 87 -13.33 -14.49 -6.32
CA ILE A 87 -13.18 -13.93 -7.67
C ILE A 87 -11.73 -13.87 -8.14
N MET A 88 -10.76 -14.16 -7.29
CA MET A 88 -9.34 -14.11 -7.64
C MET A 88 -9.01 -15.14 -8.74
N PRO A 89 -8.28 -14.73 -9.80
CA PRO A 89 -7.79 -15.67 -10.82
C PRO A 89 -6.99 -16.83 -10.20
N ARG A 90 -7.11 -18.01 -10.78
CA ARG A 90 -6.38 -19.20 -10.34
C ARG A 90 -5.52 -19.77 -11.45
N PRO A 91 -4.23 -20.09 -11.22
CA PRO A 91 -3.49 -19.85 -9.98
C PRO A 91 -3.40 -18.37 -9.63
N CYS A 92 -3.24 -18.04 -8.33
CA CYS A 92 -3.16 -16.66 -7.86
C CYS A 92 -1.95 -15.95 -8.49
N PRO A 93 -2.14 -14.87 -9.26
CA PRO A 93 -1.04 -14.16 -9.90
C PRO A 93 -0.37 -13.11 -9.00
N PHE A 94 -0.92 -12.88 -7.80
CA PHE A 94 -0.51 -11.79 -6.92
C PHE A 94 0.33 -12.25 -5.74
N ARG A 95 1.26 -11.41 -5.35
CA ARG A 95 1.85 -11.39 -4.02
C ARG A 95 0.83 -10.77 -3.07
N VAL A 96 0.10 -11.59 -2.33
CA VAL A 96 -0.97 -11.10 -1.45
C VAL A 96 -0.38 -10.67 -0.12
N THR A 97 -0.62 -9.41 0.27
CA THR A 97 -0.29 -8.87 1.57
C THR A 97 -1.56 -8.80 2.42
N ILE A 98 -1.51 -9.35 3.63
CA ILE A 98 -2.61 -9.34 4.60
C ILE A 98 -2.23 -8.40 5.73
N LYS A 99 -3.16 -7.59 6.24
CA LYS A 99 -2.96 -6.83 7.48
C LYS A 99 -3.58 -7.59 8.64
N ALA A 100 -2.77 -7.79 9.68
CA ALA A 100 -3.23 -8.40 10.91
C ALA A 100 -4.35 -7.56 11.55
N GLY A 101 -5.23 -8.22 12.25
CA GLY A 101 -6.30 -7.58 12.98
C GLY A 101 -5.79 -6.81 14.21
N ARG A 102 -6.65 -6.65 15.20
CA ARG A 102 -6.37 -5.89 16.42
C ARG A 102 -5.31 -6.56 17.30
N CYS A 103 -4.12 -5.98 17.36
CA CYS A 103 -3.00 -6.51 18.14
C CYS A 103 -3.23 -6.42 19.67
N ASP A 104 -4.11 -5.54 20.13
CA ASP A 104 -4.51 -5.43 21.53
C ASP A 104 -5.21 -6.68 22.09
N ARG A 105 -5.67 -7.58 21.20
CA ARG A 105 -6.29 -8.87 21.59
C ARG A 105 -5.27 -10.00 21.82
N GLY A 106 -3.99 -9.74 21.61
CA GLY A 106 -2.90 -10.65 21.90
C GLY A 106 -2.53 -11.62 20.75
N PRO A 107 -1.45 -12.37 20.95
CA PRO A 107 -0.83 -13.18 19.89
C PRO A 107 -1.70 -14.32 19.38
N ASP A 108 -2.47 -14.99 20.25
CA ASP A 108 -3.32 -16.11 19.83
C ASP A 108 -4.45 -15.64 18.91
N TYR A 109 -5.06 -14.50 19.23
CA TYR A 109 -6.05 -13.88 18.34
C TYR A 109 -5.46 -13.52 16.97
N ILE A 110 -4.23 -13.00 16.95
CA ILE A 110 -3.55 -12.67 15.69
C ILE A 110 -3.28 -13.90 14.85
N GLU A 111 -2.88 -15.01 15.47
CA GLU A 111 -2.71 -16.27 14.75
C GLU A 111 -4.03 -16.78 14.16
N ASP A 112 -5.09 -16.81 14.96
CA ASP A 112 -6.42 -17.26 14.53
C ASP A 112 -6.92 -16.42 13.34
N GLU A 113 -6.78 -15.09 13.41
CA GLU A 113 -7.17 -14.18 12.34
C GLU A 113 -6.28 -14.33 11.09
N ALA A 114 -4.98 -14.51 11.24
CA ALA A 114 -4.08 -14.74 10.12
C ALA A 114 -4.46 -16.01 9.35
N ARG A 115 -4.72 -17.11 10.08
CA ARG A 115 -5.18 -18.38 9.48
C ARG A 115 -6.59 -18.25 8.89
N ALA A 116 -7.48 -17.47 9.53
CA ALA A 116 -8.82 -17.19 9.01
C ALA A 116 -8.78 -16.35 7.73
N ALA A 117 -7.90 -15.36 7.65
CA ALA A 117 -7.69 -14.55 6.45
C ALA A 117 -7.23 -15.40 5.26
N LEU A 118 -6.27 -16.31 5.47
CA LEU A 118 -5.85 -17.26 4.44
C LEU A 118 -7.02 -18.13 3.95
N ARG A 119 -7.86 -18.64 4.87
CA ARG A 119 -9.06 -19.40 4.48
C ARG A 119 -10.05 -18.57 3.69
N ARG A 120 -10.33 -17.30 4.11
CA ARG A 120 -11.24 -16.38 3.38
C ARG A 120 -10.72 -16.09 1.97
N LEU A 121 -9.41 -15.90 1.83
CA LEU A 121 -8.74 -15.69 0.55
C LEU A 121 -8.58 -16.98 -0.28
N ARG A 122 -8.86 -18.15 0.31
CA ARG A 122 -8.65 -19.47 -0.30
C ARG A 122 -7.19 -19.65 -0.74
N LEU A 123 -6.26 -19.31 0.14
CA LEU A 123 -4.82 -19.45 -0.03
C LEU A 123 -4.25 -20.35 1.07
N ASP A 124 -3.30 -21.20 0.70
CA ASP A 124 -2.54 -21.98 1.69
C ASP A 124 -1.47 -21.12 2.37
N LYS A 125 -0.98 -20.11 1.65
CA LYS A 125 0.04 -19.15 2.10
C LYS A 125 -0.11 -17.82 1.37
N ALA A 126 0.39 -16.74 1.98
CA ALA A 126 0.44 -15.41 1.37
C ALA A 126 1.86 -14.81 1.36
N ASP A 127 2.06 -13.72 0.61
CA ASP A 127 3.37 -13.09 0.52
C ASP A 127 3.77 -12.44 1.84
N ALA A 128 2.87 -11.66 2.44
CA ALA A 128 3.20 -10.97 3.69
C ALA A 128 2.01 -10.87 4.65
N ILE A 129 2.35 -10.81 5.94
CA ILE A 129 1.44 -10.35 6.99
C ILE A 129 2.04 -9.10 7.64
N MET A 130 1.21 -8.07 7.86
CA MET A 130 1.66 -6.79 8.38
C MET A 130 0.84 -6.34 9.57
N VAL A 131 1.49 -5.79 10.59
CA VAL A 131 0.82 -5.02 11.62
C VAL A 131 0.22 -3.77 10.97
N GLN A 132 -1.07 -3.52 11.23
CA GLN A 132 -1.82 -2.46 10.56
C GLN A 132 -1.48 -1.06 11.08
N ALA A 133 -1.22 -0.93 12.38
CA ALA A 133 -0.87 0.31 13.04
C ALA A 133 0.40 0.12 13.86
N ALA A 134 1.44 0.88 13.54
CA ALA A 134 2.73 0.78 14.22
C ALA A 134 2.64 0.96 15.73
N GLY A 135 1.73 1.83 16.20
CA GLY A 135 1.48 2.05 17.61
C GLY A 135 1.11 0.79 18.40
N ASP A 136 0.51 -0.21 17.74
CA ASP A 136 0.12 -1.47 18.38
C ASP A 136 1.34 -2.28 18.85
N LEU A 137 2.50 -2.11 18.23
CA LEU A 137 3.74 -2.76 18.60
C LEU A 137 4.34 -2.25 19.93
N PHE A 138 3.91 -1.08 20.37
CA PHE A 138 4.31 -0.48 21.66
C PHE A 138 3.27 -0.72 22.75
N GLY A 139 2.16 -1.38 22.44
CA GLY A 139 1.15 -1.79 23.40
C GLY A 139 1.55 -3.02 24.23
N GLN A 140 0.70 -3.39 25.17
CA GLN A 140 0.92 -4.50 26.12
C GLN A 140 1.33 -5.83 25.47
N HIS A 141 0.78 -6.12 24.28
CA HIS A 141 1.01 -7.37 23.57
C HIS A 141 1.96 -7.22 22.38
N GLY A 142 2.51 -6.03 22.13
CA GLY A 142 3.21 -5.71 20.88
C GLY A 142 4.36 -6.65 20.54
N GLU A 143 5.26 -6.92 21.49
CA GLU A 143 6.39 -7.84 21.28
C GLU A 143 5.92 -9.28 21.09
N ALA A 144 4.96 -9.76 21.90
CA ALA A 144 4.43 -11.11 21.77
C ALA A 144 3.69 -11.32 20.42
N VAL A 145 2.97 -10.31 19.96
CA VAL A 145 2.35 -10.32 18.63
C VAL A 145 3.40 -10.34 17.53
N TRP A 146 4.44 -9.52 17.65
CA TRP A 146 5.54 -9.49 16.67
C TRP A 146 6.24 -10.84 16.57
N ASP A 147 6.55 -11.46 17.70
CA ASP A 147 7.16 -12.79 17.73
C ASP A 147 6.23 -13.87 17.15
N ARG A 148 4.91 -13.80 17.40
CA ARG A 148 3.94 -14.71 16.79
C ARG A 148 3.90 -14.53 15.26
N LEU A 149 3.91 -13.31 14.73
CA LEU A 149 3.97 -13.08 13.29
C LEU A 149 5.24 -13.66 12.66
N ARG A 150 6.38 -13.55 13.35
CA ARG A 150 7.64 -14.16 12.91
C ARG A 150 7.55 -15.69 12.92
N THR A 151 6.92 -16.28 13.93
CA THR A 151 6.66 -17.72 13.99
C THR A 151 5.83 -18.19 12.80
N LEU A 152 4.73 -17.49 12.47
CA LEU A 152 3.90 -17.83 11.31
C LEU A 152 4.66 -17.72 9.97
N ARG A 153 5.60 -16.78 9.87
CA ARG A 153 6.52 -16.69 8.74
C ARG A 153 7.46 -17.90 8.70
N ASP A 154 8.05 -18.25 9.83
CA ASP A 154 9.02 -19.35 9.93
C ASP A 154 8.34 -20.73 9.71
N GLU A 155 7.03 -20.85 10.01
CA GLU A 155 6.17 -21.97 9.60
C GLU A 155 5.88 -22.01 8.09
N GLY A 156 6.19 -20.95 7.34
CA GLY A 156 6.00 -20.86 5.89
C GLY A 156 4.60 -20.43 5.45
N LEU A 157 3.76 -19.95 6.36
CA LEU A 157 2.45 -19.37 5.99
C LEU A 157 2.59 -18.00 5.31
N PHE A 158 3.66 -17.29 5.62
CA PHE A 158 4.01 -16.01 5.02
C PHE A 158 5.49 -15.99 4.65
N ARG A 159 5.83 -15.30 3.55
CA ARG A 159 7.23 -15.07 3.18
C ARG A 159 7.85 -13.97 4.06
N ALA A 160 7.05 -12.96 4.41
CA ALA A 160 7.51 -11.74 5.04
C ALA A 160 6.58 -11.25 6.15
N VAL A 161 7.17 -10.55 7.12
CA VAL A 161 6.46 -9.83 8.18
C VAL A 161 6.73 -8.33 8.04
N GLY A 162 5.68 -7.51 8.10
CA GLY A 162 5.80 -6.08 7.89
C GLY A 162 5.03 -5.23 8.88
N VAL A 163 5.20 -3.91 8.73
CA VAL A 163 4.49 -2.89 9.51
C VAL A 163 3.95 -1.82 8.58
N SER A 164 2.67 -1.45 8.75
CA SER A 164 2.12 -0.24 8.17
C SER A 164 2.22 0.90 9.20
N CYS A 165 2.80 2.01 8.79
CA CYS A 165 3.06 3.15 9.68
C CYS A 165 2.63 4.47 9.03
N PHE A 166 2.56 5.52 9.85
CA PHE A 166 2.48 6.91 9.43
C PHE A 166 3.86 7.58 9.52
N ALA A 167 4.00 8.75 8.93
CA ALA A 167 5.25 9.51 9.01
C ALA A 167 5.61 9.89 10.46
N SER A 168 4.59 10.07 11.31
CA SER A 168 4.73 10.39 12.75
C SER A 168 5.14 9.20 13.63
N ASP A 169 5.14 7.97 13.11
CA ASP A 169 5.40 6.76 13.91
C ASP A 169 6.89 6.40 14.02
N ASP A 170 7.81 7.28 13.62
CA ASP A 170 9.24 7.01 13.52
C ASP A 170 9.56 5.70 12.76
N PRO A 171 9.30 5.65 11.45
CA PRO A 171 9.51 4.42 10.66
C PRO A 171 10.94 3.87 10.70
N VAL A 172 11.93 4.74 10.87
CA VAL A 172 13.35 4.33 10.97
C VAL A 172 13.60 3.63 12.31
N GLY A 173 13.15 4.21 13.42
CA GLY A 173 13.24 3.60 14.75
C GLY A 173 12.49 2.26 14.83
N LEU A 174 11.28 2.18 14.22
CA LEU A 174 10.54 0.93 14.05
C LEU A 174 11.36 -0.12 13.31
N THR A 175 11.96 0.28 12.18
CA THR A 175 12.75 -0.63 11.35
C THR A 175 13.97 -1.16 12.10
N ARG A 176 14.67 -0.31 12.83
CA ARG A 176 15.84 -0.70 13.63
C ARG A 176 15.46 -1.67 14.77
N ARG A 177 14.32 -1.42 15.44
CA ARG A 177 13.85 -2.21 16.59
C ARG A 177 13.30 -3.56 16.17
N PHE A 178 12.32 -3.57 15.27
CA PHE A 178 11.54 -4.77 14.93
C PHE A 178 12.10 -5.54 13.73
N LYS A 179 12.96 -4.90 12.90
CA LYS A 179 13.57 -5.50 11.71
C LYS A 179 12.54 -6.16 10.79
N PRO A 180 11.51 -5.42 10.37
CA PRO A 180 10.51 -5.93 9.45
C PRO A 180 11.13 -6.27 8.09
N ASP A 181 10.51 -7.20 7.37
CA ASP A 181 10.84 -7.47 5.97
C ASP A 181 10.23 -6.39 5.04
N ILE A 182 9.10 -5.77 5.46
CA ILE A 182 8.37 -4.77 4.69
C ILE A 182 7.93 -3.61 5.59
N ILE A 183 8.15 -2.38 5.14
CA ILE A 183 7.51 -1.16 5.68
C ILE A 183 6.53 -0.63 4.64
N GLN A 184 5.28 -0.36 5.05
CA GLN A 184 4.30 0.34 4.23
C GLN A 184 4.03 1.72 4.83
N ALA A 185 4.31 2.78 4.07
CA ALA A 185 4.26 4.16 4.54
C ALA A 185 3.53 5.09 3.56
N PRO A 186 2.87 6.16 4.06
CA PRO A 186 2.23 7.14 3.20
C PRO A 186 3.27 8.06 2.57
N VAL A 187 3.14 8.29 1.27
CA VAL A 187 3.91 9.29 0.51
C VAL A 187 3.03 9.82 -0.61
N SER A 188 3.03 11.11 -0.80
CA SER A 188 2.31 11.76 -1.90
C SER A 188 3.03 13.02 -2.35
N LEU A 189 2.60 13.60 -3.46
CA LEU A 189 3.07 14.93 -3.91
C LEU A 189 3.02 16.00 -2.82
N LEU A 190 2.03 15.91 -1.94
CA LEU A 190 1.77 16.92 -0.90
C LEU A 190 2.44 16.56 0.44
N ASP A 191 2.66 15.27 0.71
CA ASP A 191 3.32 14.79 1.93
C ASP A 191 4.63 14.07 1.57
N GLN A 192 5.71 14.82 1.64
CA GLN A 192 7.06 14.34 1.32
C GLN A 192 7.96 14.21 2.56
N ARG A 193 7.39 14.24 3.78
CA ARG A 193 8.16 14.22 5.04
C ARG A 193 9.16 13.09 5.11
N LEU A 194 8.77 11.88 4.70
CA LEU A 194 9.66 10.70 4.74
C LEU A 194 10.77 10.74 3.68
N ILE A 195 10.57 11.51 2.60
CA ILE A 195 11.60 11.75 1.58
C ILE A 195 12.58 12.80 2.09
N VAL A 196 12.06 13.96 2.50
CA VAL A 196 12.86 15.11 2.95
C VAL A 196 13.73 14.75 4.17
N SER A 197 13.19 13.96 5.10
CA SER A 197 13.97 13.47 6.26
C SER A 197 15.01 12.40 5.92
N GLY A 198 15.02 11.87 4.70
CA GLY A 198 15.88 10.74 4.32
C GLY A 198 15.42 9.39 4.85
N ALA A 199 14.28 9.32 5.57
CA ALA A 199 13.81 8.10 6.21
C ALA A 199 13.59 6.95 5.23
N LEU A 200 13.01 7.21 4.04
CA LEU A 200 12.80 6.17 3.03
C LEU A 200 14.13 5.58 2.54
N ALA A 201 15.11 6.43 2.25
CA ALA A 201 16.42 6.00 1.78
C ALA A 201 17.14 5.15 2.85
N GLU A 202 17.04 5.55 4.11
CA GLU A 202 17.62 4.80 5.23
C GLU A 202 16.96 3.43 5.40
N ILE A 203 15.62 3.35 5.38
CA ILE A 203 14.89 2.09 5.48
C ILE A 203 15.24 1.16 4.32
N ALA A 204 15.24 1.67 3.09
CA ALA A 204 15.63 0.89 1.91
C ALA A 204 17.09 0.43 1.99
N GLY A 205 17.99 1.27 2.50
CA GLY A 205 19.40 0.95 2.75
C GLY A 205 19.61 -0.17 3.78
N MET A 206 18.67 -0.40 4.68
CA MET A 206 18.65 -1.54 5.58
C MET A 206 18.16 -2.85 4.91
N GLY A 207 17.85 -2.84 3.62
CA GLY A 207 17.37 -4.00 2.87
C GLY A 207 15.89 -4.34 3.07
N VAL A 208 15.09 -3.39 3.58
CA VAL A 208 13.66 -3.53 3.82
C VAL A 208 12.87 -3.16 2.56
N GLU A 209 11.89 -3.98 2.17
CA GLU A 209 10.97 -3.62 1.09
C GLU A 209 10.09 -2.42 1.52
N VAL A 210 10.05 -1.36 0.70
CA VAL A 210 9.24 -0.17 0.98
C VAL A 210 8.00 -0.17 0.07
N HIS A 211 6.82 -0.23 0.67
CA HIS A 211 5.54 -0.09 -0.03
C HIS A 211 4.97 1.31 0.23
N LEU A 212 4.83 2.12 -0.81
CA LEU A 212 4.20 3.43 -0.72
C LEU A 212 2.68 3.30 -0.82
N ARG A 213 1.94 4.05 0.01
CA ARG A 213 0.49 4.12 -0.02
C ARG A 213 -0.02 5.56 0.05
N SER A 214 -1.32 5.74 -0.10
CA SER A 214 -2.00 7.04 0.04
C SER A 214 -1.51 8.11 -0.95
N ILE A 215 -0.98 7.71 -2.09
CA ILE A 215 -0.41 8.63 -3.08
C ILE A 215 -1.43 9.64 -3.64
N PHE A 216 -2.71 9.30 -3.59
CA PHE A 216 -3.83 10.17 -4.01
C PHE A 216 -4.50 10.88 -2.85
N LEU A 217 -4.04 10.69 -1.60
CA LEU A 217 -4.67 11.27 -0.40
C LEU A 217 -6.17 11.01 -0.37
N GLN A 218 -6.58 9.75 -0.54
CA GLN A 218 -7.99 9.33 -0.60
C GLN A 218 -8.83 10.11 -1.64
N GLY A 219 -8.21 10.49 -2.75
CA GLY A 219 -8.87 11.22 -3.83
C GLY A 219 -8.88 12.74 -3.67
N LEU A 220 -8.31 13.28 -2.60
CA LEU A 220 -8.27 14.72 -2.33
C LEU A 220 -7.65 15.53 -3.48
N LEU A 221 -6.62 14.96 -4.12
CA LEU A 221 -5.95 15.59 -5.25
C LEU A 221 -6.90 15.84 -6.45
N PHE A 222 -7.96 15.04 -6.57
CA PHE A 222 -8.94 15.10 -7.66
C PHE A 222 -10.20 15.90 -7.31
N LEU A 223 -10.43 16.22 -6.01
CA LEU A 223 -11.62 16.92 -5.59
C LEU A 223 -11.58 18.39 -6.06
N PRO A 224 -12.66 18.90 -6.67
CA PRO A 224 -12.76 20.31 -6.95
C PRO A 224 -12.76 21.14 -5.65
N PRO A 225 -12.28 22.40 -5.67
CA PRO A 225 -12.11 23.21 -4.45
C PRO A 225 -13.40 23.40 -3.63
N ASP A 226 -14.55 23.45 -4.28
CA ASP A 226 -15.87 23.62 -3.67
C ASP A 226 -16.36 22.37 -2.92
N ARG A 227 -15.76 21.19 -3.20
CA ARG A 227 -16.05 19.94 -2.53
C ARG A 227 -15.03 19.55 -1.45
N MET A 228 -14.16 20.48 -1.09
CA MET A 228 -13.17 20.24 -0.04
C MET A 228 -13.86 19.99 1.30
N PRO A 229 -13.52 18.90 2.04
CA PRO A 229 -13.98 18.68 3.39
C PRO A 229 -13.69 19.88 4.30
N THR A 230 -14.62 20.23 5.19
CA THR A 230 -14.50 21.40 6.06
C THR A 230 -13.22 21.37 6.89
N ALA A 231 -12.82 20.19 7.38
CA ALA A 231 -11.59 20.00 8.15
C ALA A 231 -10.32 20.32 7.35
N LEU A 232 -10.39 20.30 6.02
CA LEU A 232 -9.26 20.53 5.11
C LEU A 232 -9.32 21.88 4.38
N LYS A 233 -10.26 22.75 4.73
CA LYS A 233 -10.41 24.08 4.07
C LYS A 233 -9.12 24.90 4.10
N GLY A 234 -8.32 24.78 5.17
CA GLY A 234 -7.01 25.43 5.26
C GLY A 234 -6.01 24.98 4.19
N ALA A 235 -6.14 23.74 3.67
CA ALA A 235 -5.29 23.22 2.61
C ALA A 235 -5.76 23.60 1.19
N SER A 236 -6.90 24.26 1.02
CA SER A 236 -7.47 24.58 -0.30
C SER A 236 -6.58 25.48 -1.15
N GLY A 237 -5.94 26.47 -0.54
CA GLY A 237 -4.98 27.36 -1.23
C GLY A 237 -3.76 26.62 -1.75
N PRO A 238 -3.00 25.93 -0.89
CA PRO A 238 -1.89 25.07 -1.30
C PRO A 238 -2.26 24.03 -2.37
N LEU A 239 -3.39 23.33 -2.21
CA LEU A 239 -3.88 22.37 -3.21
C LEU A 239 -4.18 23.02 -4.57
N SER A 240 -4.77 24.23 -4.58
CA SER A 240 -5.03 24.97 -5.80
C SER A 240 -3.73 25.40 -6.49
N ARG A 241 -2.70 25.75 -5.71
CA ARG A 241 -1.35 26.03 -6.22
C ARG A 241 -0.77 24.81 -6.92
N VAL A 242 -0.77 23.66 -6.24
CA VAL A 242 -0.23 22.40 -6.80
C VAL A 242 -0.95 22.00 -8.08
N ARG A 243 -2.29 22.09 -8.12
CA ARG A 243 -3.07 21.79 -9.35
C ARG A 243 -2.69 22.72 -10.51
N ARG A 244 -2.45 24.00 -10.23
CA ARG A 244 -2.00 24.94 -11.25
C ARG A 244 -0.61 24.57 -11.77
N MET A 245 0.34 24.25 -10.89
CA MET A 245 1.68 23.79 -11.30
C MET A 245 1.60 22.54 -12.19
N ILE A 246 0.74 21.58 -11.85
CA ILE A 246 0.52 20.36 -12.66
C ILE A 246 -0.01 20.75 -14.05
N ALA A 247 -0.99 21.66 -14.13
CA ALA A 247 -1.58 22.10 -15.38
C ALA A 247 -0.59 22.91 -16.25
N GLU A 248 0.20 23.78 -15.65
CA GLU A 248 1.27 24.55 -16.31
C GLU A 248 2.35 23.60 -16.88
N GLY A 249 2.66 22.51 -16.18
CA GLY A 249 3.52 21.42 -16.64
C GLY A 249 2.85 20.49 -17.66
N ARG A 250 1.67 20.85 -18.19
CA ARG A 250 0.90 20.06 -19.19
C ARG A 250 0.64 18.62 -18.78
N SER A 251 0.41 18.40 -17.49
CA SER A 251 0.09 17.11 -16.90
C SER A 251 -1.29 17.15 -16.23
N ASP A 252 -1.76 15.99 -15.78
CA ASP A 252 -2.96 15.88 -14.96
C ASP A 252 -2.59 15.32 -13.56
N PRO A 253 -3.49 15.48 -12.56
CA PRO A 253 -3.22 15.04 -11.19
C PRO A 253 -2.92 13.52 -11.06
N LEU A 254 -3.50 12.67 -11.91
CA LEU A 254 -3.27 11.22 -11.88
C LEU A 254 -1.85 10.90 -12.34
N GLN A 255 -1.45 11.44 -13.49
CA GLN A 255 -0.12 11.25 -14.05
C GLN A 255 0.96 11.83 -13.13
N ALA A 256 0.72 13.03 -12.56
CA ALA A 256 1.65 13.67 -11.64
C ALA A 256 1.85 12.83 -10.37
N ALA A 257 0.78 12.38 -9.72
CA ALA A 257 0.87 11.60 -8.49
C ALA A 257 1.54 10.22 -8.72
N LEU A 258 1.19 9.54 -9.82
CA LEU A 258 1.80 8.26 -10.18
C LEU A 258 3.26 8.43 -10.60
N GLY A 259 3.56 9.41 -11.45
CA GLY A 259 4.91 9.70 -11.88
C GLY A 259 5.84 10.00 -10.71
N PHE A 260 5.38 10.83 -9.76
CA PHE A 260 6.09 11.09 -8.52
C PHE A 260 6.38 9.83 -7.71
N ALA A 261 5.35 9.04 -7.38
CA ALA A 261 5.51 7.88 -6.51
C ALA A 261 6.32 6.75 -7.16
N LEU A 262 6.07 6.47 -8.44
CA LEU A 262 6.75 5.40 -9.18
C LEU A 262 8.22 5.72 -9.48
N SER A 263 8.57 7.01 -9.58
CA SER A 263 9.97 7.43 -9.76
C SER A 263 10.83 7.29 -8.51
N ARG A 264 10.24 7.04 -7.34
CA ARG A 264 11.03 6.85 -6.10
C ARG A 264 11.86 5.57 -6.19
N PRO A 265 13.20 5.66 -6.09
CA PRO A 265 14.07 4.48 -6.15
C PRO A 265 13.87 3.55 -4.96
N GLU A 266 13.49 4.09 -3.81
CA GLU A 266 13.25 3.33 -2.58
C GLU A 266 11.99 2.47 -2.66
N ALA A 267 11.03 2.85 -3.51
CA ALA A 267 9.76 2.14 -3.61
C ALA A 267 9.91 0.78 -4.28
N SER A 268 9.62 -0.28 -3.54
CA SER A 268 9.46 -1.64 -4.08
C SER A 268 8.06 -1.85 -4.66
N SER A 269 7.05 -1.15 -4.11
CA SER A 269 5.68 -1.15 -4.61
C SER A 269 4.96 0.16 -4.26
N VAL A 270 4.02 0.56 -5.13
CA VAL A 270 3.14 1.72 -4.95
C VAL A 270 1.71 1.22 -4.95
N ILE A 271 1.05 1.25 -3.79
CA ILE A 271 -0.29 0.70 -3.58
C ILE A 271 -1.33 1.75 -3.94
N VAL A 272 -2.18 1.43 -4.92
CA VAL A 272 -3.27 2.29 -5.39
C VAL A 272 -4.62 1.62 -5.13
N GLY A 273 -5.60 2.40 -4.66
CA GLY A 273 -7.00 1.99 -4.59
C GLY A 273 -7.75 2.49 -5.81
N VAL A 274 -8.65 1.65 -6.33
CA VAL A 274 -9.56 2.00 -7.43
C VAL A 274 -10.96 1.47 -7.14
N ALA A 275 -11.97 2.16 -7.65
CA ALA A 275 -13.37 1.78 -7.47
C ALA A 275 -13.99 1.16 -8.73
N SER A 276 -13.33 1.25 -9.88
CA SER A 276 -13.81 0.68 -11.14
C SER A 276 -12.70 0.19 -12.04
N ALA A 277 -13.05 -0.69 -12.99
CA ALA A 277 -12.16 -1.17 -14.03
C ALA A 277 -11.62 -0.02 -14.91
N ALA A 278 -12.46 0.99 -15.17
CA ALA A 278 -12.07 2.17 -15.93
C ALA A 278 -11.00 3.00 -15.18
N GLU A 279 -11.15 3.16 -13.85
CA GLU A 279 -10.13 3.83 -13.03
C GLU A 279 -8.81 3.05 -13.05
N LEU A 280 -8.85 1.71 -12.94
CA LEU A 280 -7.63 0.90 -13.02
C LEU A 280 -6.95 1.03 -14.39
N GLN A 281 -7.70 1.04 -15.49
CA GLN A 281 -7.15 1.24 -16.82
C GLN A 281 -6.49 2.62 -16.95
N ALA A 282 -7.11 3.68 -16.41
CA ALA A 282 -6.51 5.01 -16.38
C ALA A 282 -5.21 5.05 -15.56
N VAL A 283 -5.18 4.38 -14.40
CA VAL A 283 -3.97 4.24 -13.56
C VAL A 283 -2.86 3.52 -14.34
N ILE A 284 -3.17 2.41 -15.01
CA ILE A 284 -2.19 1.65 -15.79
C ILE A 284 -1.65 2.49 -16.95
N ALA A 285 -2.52 3.20 -17.67
CA ALA A 285 -2.11 4.07 -18.77
C ALA A 285 -1.20 5.22 -18.28
N ALA A 286 -1.58 5.87 -17.19
CA ALA A 286 -0.76 6.93 -16.59
C ALA A 286 0.59 6.41 -16.07
N ALA A 287 0.61 5.21 -15.46
CA ALA A 287 1.86 4.58 -14.99
C ALA A 287 2.80 4.14 -16.13
N ALA A 288 2.26 3.85 -17.30
CA ALA A 288 3.05 3.51 -18.50
C ALA A 288 3.64 4.75 -19.18
N SER A 289 3.11 5.94 -18.87
CA SER A 289 3.62 7.21 -19.42
C SER A 289 4.88 7.65 -18.66
N PRO A 290 5.81 8.36 -19.32
CA PRO A 290 6.93 8.97 -18.62
C PRO A 290 6.44 9.89 -17.50
N PRO A 291 7.15 9.96 -16.36
CA PRO A 291 6.82 10.93 -15.32
C PRO A 291 6.91 12.35 -15.91
N PRO A 292 5.94 13.23 -15.59
CA PRO A 292 5.97 14.60 -16.07
C PRO A 292 7.17 15.35 -15.47
N ASP A 293 7.74 16.27 -16.25
CA ASP A 293 8.80 17.16 -15.80
C ASP A 293 8.20 18.28 -14.94
N LEU A 294 8.17 18.05 -13.64
CA LEU A 294 7.58 18.94 -12.65
C LEU A 294 8.55 19.12 -11.47
N ASP A 295 8.55 20.31 -10.89
CA ASP A 295 9.27 20.56 -9.64
C ASP A 295 8.50 19.92 -8.46
N TRP A 296 8.89 18.67 -8.13
CA TRP A 296 8.24 17.90 -7.08
C TRP A 296 8.39 18.51 -5.70
N ASP A 297 9.53 19.13 -5.43
CA ASP A 297 9.86 19.68 -4.12
C ASP A 297 8.98 20.88 -3.80
N GLU A 298 8.68 21.71 -4.80
CA GLU A 298 7.76 22.84 -4.64
C GLU A 298 6.28 22.43 -4.40
N MET A 299 5.93 21.17 -4.64
CA MET A 299 4.58 20.66 -4.41
C MET A 299 4.33 20.18 -2.98
N ALA A 300 5.39 19.98 -2.20
CA ALA A 300 5.27 19.62 -0.79
C ALA A 300 4.52 20.72 0.00
N LEU A 301 3.66 20.30 0.92
CA LEU A 301 3.06 21.22 1.88
C LEU A 301 4.03 21.45 3.04
N GLU A 302 4.05 22.69 3.57
CA GLU A 302 4.82 23.02 4.78
C GLU A 302 4.35 22.20 5.99
N ASP A 303 3.02 22.04 6.13
CA ASP A 303 2.41 21.19 7.14
C ASP A 303 1.41 20.21 6.49
N PRO A 304 1.84 19.02 6.09
CA PRO A 304 0.96 18.00 5.55
C PRO A 304 0.27 17.13 6.63
N ALA A 305 0.57 17.31 7.91
CA ALA A 305 0.02 16.49 8.99
C ALA A 305 -1.51 16.40 8.97
N PRO A 306 -2.27 17.48 8.72
CA PRO A 306 -3.73 17.40 8.61
C PRO A 306 -4.22 16.49 7.46
N LEU A 307 -3.39 16.29 6.42
CA LEU A 307 -3.73 15.46 5.26
C LEU A 307 -3.41 13.98 5.49
N ALA A 308 -2.44 13.71 6.34
CA ALA A 308 -1.89 12.36 6.54
C ALA A 308 -2.57 11.61 7.69
N ASP A 309 -3.11 12.33 8.65
CA ASP A 309 -3.63 11.75 9.88
C ASP A 309 -5.11 11.34 9.82
N LYS A 310 -5.42 10.41 10.70
CA LYS A 310 -6.61 9.57 10.88
C LYS A 310 -7.97 10.30 10.89
N GLY A 311 -8.01 11.63 10.87
CA GLY A 311 -9.19 12.37 11.31
C GLY A 311 -10.20 12.73 10.23
N TRP A 312 -9.78 13.00 9.00
CA TRP A 312 -10.72 13.54 8.01
C TRP A 312 -11.48 12.47 7.20
N ALA A 313 -10.98 11.25 7.19
CA ALA A 313 -11.65 10.13 6.54
C ALA A 313 -12.81 9.55 7.38
N ALA A 314 -12.91 9.93 8.65
CA ALA A 314 -13.91 9.46 9.60
C ALA A 314 -14.95 10.54 9.96
N ALA A 315 -14.84 11.75 9.40
CA ALA A 315 -15.77 12.87 9.59
C ALA A 315 -16.72 13.05 8.34
#